data_bdd4ece5e801120ec9fd5cdee6cbbfe9
#
_entry.id   bdd4ece5e801120ec9fd5cdee6cbbfe9
#
_cell.length_a   1.000
_cell.length_b   1.000
_cell.length_c   1.000
_cell.angle_alpha   90.00
_cell.angle_beta   90.00
_cell.angle_gamma   90.00
#
_symmetry.space_group_name_H-M   'P 1'
#
loop_
_entity.id
_entity.type
_entity.pdbx_description
1 polymer ?
#
loop_
_entity_poly.entity_id
_entity_poly.type
_entity_poly.pdbx_seq_one_letter_code
_entity_poly.pdbx_strand_id
1 'polypeptide(L)'
;MYGWKKAAAALGIWAVLTAVFPAVSIAAVKIETRTPITSVSLKVRSDVQADYELNEATVYATTDSSLYTIGAYKWAAKNNKDYWEPGDEPKVQIEIHARSGYYFNRTTGPSKFQIDGATYKSVERTNNDETLLLTVLLTPASGTLEIPDTAEWMGYPPGKATWAQVPYARAYELKLYRNGQMVQGIPKVIATNYDFYPLMTTAGTYQFRVRAIPKDTEETAYITSSDWVYSDELDIDADEVCTLSGGAVGGPDKADALTPSQLGWI
;
A
#
# COMPACT_ATOMS: atom_id res chain seq x y z
N MET A 1 -115.25 41.37 5.59
CA MET A 1 -115.89 40.32 4.75
C MET A 1 -114.87 39.21 4.49
N TYR A 2 -115.37 38.07 4.68
CA TYR A 2 -114.60 36.79 4.76
C TYR A 2 -113.87 36.36 3.52
N GLY A 3 -112.77 35.73 3.67
CA GLY A 3 -112.06 34.98 2.59
C GLY A 3 -111.06 33.93 3.13
N TRP A 4 -111.57 32.74 3.32
CA TRP A 4 -110.79 31.57 3.67
C TRP A 4 -109.99 31.08 2.51
N LYS A 5 -108.68 30.87 2.68
CA LYS A 5 -107.88 30.11 1.78
C LYS A 5 -107.22 28.91 2.48
N LYS A 6 -107.48 27.80 1.89
CA LYS A 6 -107.06 26.46 2.26
C LYS A 6 -105.54 26.30 2.26
N ALA A 7 -104.97 25.76 3.30
CA ALA A 7 -103.58 25.32 3.33
C ALA A 7 -103.46 23.93 2.67
N ALA A 8 -102.61 23.81 1.65
CA ALA A 8 -102.17 22.54 1.09
C ALA A 8 -100.86 22.11 1.79
N ALA A 9 -100.88 20.94 2.49
CA ALA A 9 -99.75 20.33 3.03
C ALA A 9 -98.94 19.63 1.97
N ALA A 10 -97.70 20.08 1.75
CA ALA A 10 -96.73 19.40 0.95
C ALA A 10 -95.86 18.44 1.78
N LEU A 11 -96.08 17.14 1.57
CA LEU A 11 -95.22 16.11 2.14
C LEU A 11 -93.85 16.15 1.44
N GLY A 12 -92.82 16.68 2.10
CA GLY A 12 -91.48 16.61 1.69
C GLY A 12 -90.85 15.23 2.03
N ILE A 13 -90.54 14.45 1.00
CA ILE A 13 -89.77 13.22 1.08
C ILE A 13 -88.33 13.60 1.30
N TRP A 14 -87.79 13.36 2.50
CA TRP A 14 -86.36 13.48 2.78
C TRP A 14 -85.68 12.21 2.30
N ALA A 15 -84.92 12.25 1.13
CA ALA A 15 -84.01 11.22 0.74
C ALA A 15 -82.76 11.33 1.58
N VAL A 16 -82.55 10.41 2.49
CA VAL A 16 -81.25 10.25 3.23
C VAL A 16 -80.27 9.65 2.26
N LEU A 17 -79.38 10.47 1.76
CA LEU A 17 -78.23 10.04 0.96
C LEU A 17 -77.18 9.48 1.93
N THR A 18 -77.15 8.17 2.17
CA THR A 18 -76.06 7.48 2.84
C THR A 18 -74.82 7.43 1.94
N ALA A 19 -73.90 8.35 2.13
CA ALA A 19 -72.60 8.30 1.49
C ALA A 19 -71.81 7.10 2.08
N VAL A 20 -71.69 6.02 1.31
CA VAL A 20 -70.81 4.90 1.62
C VAL A 20 -69.40 5.37 1.26
N PHE A 21 -68.62 5.81 2.24
CA PHE A 21 -67.21 6.02 2.09
C PHE A 21 -66.53 4.66 2.01
N PRO A 22 -65.79 4.33 0.95
CA PRO A 22 -65.00 3.13 0.99
C PRO A 22 -63.97 3.27 2.13
N ALA A 23 -63.94 2.33 3.06
CA ALA A 23 -62.88 2.24 4.07
C ALA A 23 -61.57 2.04 3.34
N VAL A 24 -60.78 3.10 3.22
CA VAL A 24 -59.42 3.01 2.78
C VAL A 24 -58.69 2.24 3.89
N SER A 25 -58.43 0.97 3.65
CA SER A 25 -57.55 0.15 4.46
C SER A 25 -56.14 0.76 4.40
N ILE A 26 -55.77 1.59 5.34
CA ILE A 26 -54.36 1.99 5.50
C ILE A 26 -53.65 0.76 5.99
N ALA A 27 -53.02 0.06 5.05
CA ALA A 27 -52.07 -1.00 5.40
C ALA A 27 -51.07 -0.38 6.39
N ALA A 28 -51.00 -0.89 7.58
CA ALA A 28 -50.02 -0.45 8.55
C ALA A 28 -48.63 -0.66 7.95
N VAL A 29 -47.93 0.43 7.62
CA VAL A 29 -46.54 0.38 7.21
C VAL A 29 -45.78 -0.16 8.43
N LYS A 30 -45.39 -1.43 8.34
CA LYS A 30 -44.51 -2.05 9.32
C LYS A 30 -43.18 -1.34 9.28
N ILE A 31 -42.95 -0.39 10.16
CA ILE A 31 -41.65 0.24 10.31
C ILE A 31 -40.75 -0.82 10.93
N GLU A 32 -39.95 -1.47 10.12
CA GLU A 32 -38.91 -2.37 10.60
C GLU A 32 -37.80 -1.51 11.22
N THR A 33 -37.71 -1.54 12.54
CA THR A 33 -36.64 -0.89 13.29
C THR A 33 -35.37 -1.71 13.13
N ARG A 34 -34.43 -1.22 12.30
CA ARG A 34 -33.11 -1.85 12.12
C ARG A 34 -32.17 -1.41 13.24
N THR A 35 -31.31 -2.32 13.68
CA THR A 35 -30.29 -2.08 14.70
C THR A 35 -29.01 -1.55 14.06
N PRO A 36 -28.43 -0.44 14.56
CA PRO A 36 -27.22 0.13 13.98
C PRO A 36 -25.96 -0.66 14.34
N ILE A 37 -25.12 -0.92 13.33
CA ILE A 37 -23.74 -1.38 13.47
C ILE A 37 -22.85 -0.13 13.46
N THR A 38 -22.09 0.11 14.53
CA THR A 38 -21.29 1.33 14.70
C THR A 38 -19.79 1.10 14.55
N SER A 39 -19.36 -0.17 14.51
CA SER A 39 -17.97 -0.57 14.32
C SER A 39 -17.89 -1.91 13.61
N VAL A 40 -16.75 -2.14 12.95
CA VAL A 40 -16.47 -3.35 12.17
C VAL A 40 -15.12 -3.91 12.59
N SER A 41 -15.03 -5.21 12.83
CA SER A 41 -13.82 -5.95 13.15
C SER A 41 -13.58 -7.04 12.10
N LEU A 42 -12.38 -7.05 11.51
CA LEU A 42 -11.97 -8.00 10.47
C LEU A 42 -10.57 -8.55 10.76
N LYS A 43 -10.35 -9.79 10.29
CA LYS A 43 -9.01 -10.36 10.08
C LYS A 43 -8.81 -10.51 8.57
N VAL A 44 -7.77 -9.89 8.04
CA VAL A 44 -7.44 -9.95 6.61
C VAL A 44 -6.08 -10.61 6.45
N ARG A 45 -5.96 -11.53 5.50
CA ARG A 45 -4.73 -12.21 5.11
C ARG A 45 -4.65 -12.25 3.61
N SER A 46 -3.44 -12.20 3.07
CA SER A 46 -3.17 -12.40 1.64
C SER A 46 -1.87 -13.16 1.46
N ASP A 47 -1.73 -13.76 0.29
CA ASP A 47 -0.53 -14.46 -0.16
C ASP A 47 0.21 -13.70 -1.27
N VAL A 48 0.01 -12.39 -1.36
CA VAL A 48 0.67 -11.54 -2.36
C VAL A 48 2.19 -11.63 -2.21
N GLN A 49 2.86 -11.98 -3.31
CA GLN A 49 4.30 -12.05 -3.44
C GLN A 49 4.72 -11.39 -4.76
N ALA A 50 5.98 -10.96 -4.83
CA ALA A 50 6.56 -10.52 -6.09
C ALA A 50 6.54 -11.66 -7.12
N ASP A 51 6.49 -11.30 -8.39
CA ASP A 51 6.40 -12.19 -9.55
C ASP A 51 5.06 -12.96 -9.70
N TYR A 52 4.14 -12.85 -8.75
CA TYR A 52 2.78 -13.36 -8.93
C TYR A 52 2.01 -12.47 -9.91
N GLU A 53 1.27 -13.08 -10.84
CA GLU A 53 0.28 -12.33 -11.60
C GLU A 53 -0.74 -11.68 -10.66
N LEU A 54 -1.24 -10.51 -11.05
CA LEU A 54 -2.18 -9.75 -10.20
C LEU A 54 -3.44 -10.53 -9.83
N ASN A 55 -3.81 -11.56 -10.59
CA ASN A 55 -5.01 -12.38 -10.36
C ASN A 55 -4.72 -13.68 -9.61
N GLU A 56 -3.48 -14.08 -9.42
CA GLU A 56 -3.10 -15.32 -8.72
C GLU A 56 -3.17 -15.17 -7.20
N ALA A 57 -2.87 -13.96 -6.70
CA ALA A 57 -2.91 -13.70 -5.27
C ALA A 57 -4.33 -13.76 -4.71
N THR A 58 -4.47 -14.39 -3.56
CA THR A 58 -5.74 -14.59 -2.86
C THR A 58 -5.83 -13.71 -1.63
N VAL A 59 -7.03 -13.20 -1.36
CA VAL A 59 -7.33 -12.44 -0.15
C VAL A 59 -8.36 -13.20 0.67
N TYR A 60 -8.06 -13.39 1.94
CA TYR A 60 -8.96 -14.01 2.91
C TYR A 60 -9.36 -12.95 3.94
N ALA A 61 -10.66 -12.66 4.02
CA ALA A 61 -11.20 -11.77 5.03
C ALA A 61 -12.24 -12.51 5.86
N THR A 62 -12.12 -12.44 7.18
CA THR A 62 -13.03 -13.11 8.14
C THR A 62 -13.44 -12.15 9.25
N THR A 63 -14.55 -12.48 9.91
CA THR A 63 -15.05 -11.77 11.08
C THR A 63 -15.66 -12.72 12.10
N ASP A 64 -15.52 -12.40 13.36
CA ASP A 64 -16.17 -13.10 14.46
C ASP A 64 -17.55 -12.49 14.80
N SER A 65 -17.97 -11.44 14.08
CA SER A 65 -19.24 -10.73 14.32
C SER A 65 -20.45 -11.54 13.83
N SER A 66 -21.49 -11.59 14.63
CA SER A 66 -22.80 -12.12 14.24
C SER A 66 -23.71 -11.10 13.54
N LEU A 67 -23.29 -9.82 13.46
CA LEU A 67 -24.11 -8.72 12.95
C LEU A 67 -24.01 -8.52 11.43
N TYR A 68 -22.92 -8.99 10.84
CA TYR A 68 -22.61 -8.85 9.40
C TYR A 68 -21.80 -10.05 8.89
N THR A 69 -21.70 -10.15 7.59
CA THR A 69 -20.89 -11.17 6.88
C THR A 69 -19.91 -10.49 5.94
N ILE A 70 -18.82 -11.18 5.65
CA ILE A 70 -17.87 -10.78 4.61
C ILE A 70 -18.36 -11.36 3.29
N GLY A 71 -18.42 -10.49 2.27
CA GLY A 71 -18.77 -10.85 0.90
C GLY A 71 -17.53 -11.03 0.02
N ALA A 72 -17.69 -10.68 -1.26
CA ALA A 72 -16.63 -10.74 -2.24
C ALA A 72 -15.55 -9.68 -2.00
N TYR A 73 -14.38 -9.88 -2.59
CA TYR A 73 -13.35 -8.86 -2.70
C TYR A 73 -12.97 -8.61 -4.16
N LYS A 74 -12.43 -7.43 -4.43
CA LYS A 74 -11.83 -7.10 -5.71
C LYS A 74 -10.58 -6.24 -5.51
N TRP A 75 -9.60 -6.37 -6.38
CA TRP A 75 -8.45 -5.48 -6.39
C TRP A 75 -8.89 -4.05 -6.74
N ALA A 76 -8.56 -3.09 -5.86
CA ALA A 76 -9.02 -1.71 -5.97
C ALA A 76 -8.12 -0.82 -6.84
N ALA A 77 -6.87 -1.20 -7.05
CA ALA A 77 -5.96 -0.54 -7.96
C ALA A 77 -5.17 -1.61 -8.71
N LYS A 78 -5.27 -1.60 -10.02
CA LYS A 78 -4.32 -2.25 -10.92
C LYS A 78 -3.39 -1.13 -11.39
N ASN A 79 -2.14 -1.14 -10.93
CA ASN A 79 -1.11 -0.49 -11.71
C ASN A 79 -1.15 -1.15 -13.09
N ASN A 80 -0.74 -0.48 -14.16
CA ASN A 80 -0.69 -1.05 -15.51
C ASN A 80 0.42 -2.14 -15.64
N LYS A 81 0.52 -3.01 -14.64
CA LYS A 81 1.48 -4.09 -14.50
C LYS A 81 0.73 -5.41 -14.54
N ASP A 82 1.38 -6.42 -15.05
CA ASP A 82 0.83 -7.77 -15.09
C ASP A 82 1.17 -8.56 -13.82
N TYR A 83 2.23 -8.18 -13.12
CA TYR A 83 2.78 -8.85 -11.93
C TYR A 83 2.95 -7.91 -10.75
N TRP A 84 2.96 -8.46 -9.54
CA TRP A 84 3.36 -7.77 -8.32
C TRP A 84 4.87 -7.63 -8.26
N GLU A 85 5.35 -6.48 -7.85
CA GLU A 85 6.75 -6.16 -7.67
C GLU A 85 7.11 -6.07 -6.19
N PRO A 86 8.38 -6.33 -5.80
CA PRO A 86 8.80 -6.21 -4.41
C PRO A 86 8.44 -4.84 -3.81
N GLY A 87 7.70 -4.84 -2.72
CA GLY A 87 7.27 -3.62 -2.04
C GLY A 87 6.04 -2.93 -2.62
N ASP A 88 5.39 -3.48 -3.65
CA ASP A 88 4.09 -3.00 -4.08
C ASP A 88 3.08 -3.07 -2.93
N GLU A 89 2.29 -2.01 -2.76
CA GLU A 89 1.22 -1.93 -1.76
C GLU A 89 -0.13 -2.33 -2.37
N PRO A 90 -0.54 -3.61 -2.23
CA PRO A 90 -1.79 -4.06 -2.82
C PRO A 90 -2.98 -3.39 -2.14
N LYS A 91 -3.93 -2.92 -2.95
CA LYS A 91 -5.21 -2.37 -2.48
C LYS A 91 -6.33 -3.31 -2.83
N VAL A 92 -7.12 -3.67 -1.85
CA VAL A 92 -8.30 -4.51 -2.04
C VAL A 92 -9.54 -3.84 -1.49
N GLN A 93 -10.65 -3.95 -2.20
CA GLN A 93 -11.97 -3.58 -1.73
C GLN A 93 -12.72 -4.85 -1.31
N ILE A 94 -13.20 -4.87 -0.07
CA ILE A 94 -13.90 -5.99 0.56
C ILE A 94 -15.36 -5.56 0.78
N GLU A 95 -16.29 -6.39 0.35
CA GLU A 95 -17.71 -6.19 0.63
C GLU A 95 -18.06 -6.74 2.02
N ILE A 96 -18.84 -5.97 2.78
CA ILE A 96 -19.33 -6.36 4.09
C ILE A 96 -20.83 -6.12 4.10
N HIS A 97 -21.62 -7.17 4.36
CA HIS A 97 -23.07 -7.13 4.31
C HIS A 97 -23.67 -7.24 5.71
N ALA A 98 -24.47 -6.25 6.11
CA ALA A 98 -25.25 -6.33 7.32
C ALA A 98 -26.25 -7.50 7.23
N ARG A 99 -26.43 -8.23 8.33
CA ARG A 99 -27.48 -9.26 8.40
C ARG A 99 -28.87 -8.62 8.50
N SER A 100 -29.90 -9.36 8.20
CA SER A 100 -31.30 -8.91 8.30
C SER A 100 -31.57 -8.27 9.65
N GLY A 101 -32.19 -7.10 9.65
CA GLY A 101 -32.50 -6.29 10.84
C GLY A 101 -31.34 -5.39 11.32
N TYR A 102 -30.22 -5.33 10.59
CA TYR A 102 -29.07 -4.46 10.90
C TYR A 102 -28.75 -3.50 9.75
N TYR A 103 -28.02 -2.42 10.06
CA TYR A 103 -27.47 -1.48 9.08
C TYR A 103 -26.23 -0.79 9.62
N PHE A 104 -25.37 -0.27 8.76
CA PHE A 104 -24.14 0.43 9.13
C PHE A 104 -24.41 1.91 9.39
N ASN A 105 -24.41 2.31 10.65
CA ASN A 105 -24.69 3.69 11.04
C ASN A 105 -23.40 4.53 11.12
N ARG A 106 -23.18 5.41 10.13
CA ARG A 106 -22.05 6.36 10.10
C ARG A 106 -20.68 5.67 10.35
N THR A 107 -20.55 4.43 9.92
CA THR A 107 -19.34 3.63 10.02
C THR A 107 -18.42 4.01 8.86
N THR A 108 -17.78 5.17 8.91
CA THR A 108 -17.01 5.74 7.79
C THR A 108 -15.60 6.20 8.16
N GLY A 109 -15.30 6.41 9.42
CA GLY A 109 -13.95 6.84 9.85
C GLY A 109 -13.05 5.66 10.25
N PRO A 110 -11.71 5.79 10.16
CA PRO A 110 -10.78 4.70 10.49
C PRO A 110 -10.96 4.16 11.91
N SER A 111 -11.33 5.00 12.87
CA SER A 111 -11.58 4.59 14.27
C SER A 111 -12.77 3.64 14.44
N LYS A 112 -13.58 3.43 13.41
CA LYS A 112 -14.70 2.50 13.39
C LYS A 112 -14.33 1.10 12.91
N PHE A 113 -13.09 0.93 12.46
CA PHE A 113 -12.59 -0.33 11.91
C PHE A 113 -11.42 -0.85 12.74
N GLN A 114 -11.57 -2.05 13.26
CA GLN A 114 -10.49 -2.82 13.84
C GLN A 114 -10.10 -3.90 12.81
N ILE A 115 -8.97 -3.70 12.13
CA ILE A 115 -8.51 -4.56 11.06
C ILE A 115 -7.18 -5.18 11.47
N ASP A 116 -7.13 -6.50 11.56
CA ASP A 116 -5.90 -7.24 11.76
C ASP A 116 -5.37 -7.72 10.41
N GLY A 117 -4.10 -7.42 10.09
CA GLY A 117 -3.39 -7.84 8.89
C GLY A 117 -3.59 -6.95 7.65
N ALA A 118 -4.25 -5.79 7.80
CA ALA A 118 -4.35 -4.78 6.76
C ALA A 118 -4.58 -3.39 7.36
N THR A 119 -4.36 -2.35 6.56
CA THR A 119 -4.55 -0.96 6.97
C THR A 119 -5.78 -0.35 6.30
N TYR A 120 -6.65 0.31 7.07
CA TYR A 120 -7.79 1.05 6.56
C TYR A 120 -7.36 2.13 5.55
N LYS A 121 -8.05 2.22 4.43
CA LYS A 121 -7.86 3.28 3.43
C LYS A 121 -9.09 4.16 3.25
N SER A 122 -10.22 3.54 2.93
CA SER A 122 -11.50 4.23 2.73
C SER A 122 -12.65 3.25 2.86
N VAL A 123 -13.86 3.78 3.02
CA VAL A 123 -15.10 2.99 2.98
C VAL A 123 -16.21 3.77 2.31
N GLU A 124 -17.03 3.07 1.55
CA GLU A 124 -18.27 3.56 0.97
C GLU A 124 -19.45 2.75 1.53
N ARG A 125 -20.56 3.41 1.82
CA ARG A 125 -21.82 2.77 2.22
C ARG A 125 -22.75 2.73 1.02
N THR A 126 -23.31 1.57 0.76
CA THR A 126 -24.20 1.33 -0.38
C THR A 126 -25.44 0.54 0.07
N ASN A 127 -26.36 0.28 -0.84
CA ASN A 127 -27.54 -0.55 -0.58
C ASN A 127 -28.29 -0.14 0.69
N ASN A 128 -28.67 1.14 0.79
CA ASN A 128 -29.42 1.69 1.92
C ASN A 128 -28.74 1.40 3.29
N ASP A 129 -27.41 1.57 3.34
CA ASP A 129 -26.55 1.32 4.50
C ASP A 129 -26.45 -0.17 4.93
N GLU A 130 -26.88 -1.11 4.11
CA GLU A 130 -26.74 -2.54 4.36
C GLU A 130 -25.44 -3.14 3.86
N THR A 131 -24.69 -2.40 3.03
CA THR A 131 -23.41 -2.86 2.49
C THR A 131 -22.32 -1.80 2.69
N LEU A 132 -21.14 -2.23 3.15
CA LEU A 132 -19.92 -1.45 3.11
C LEU A 132 -19.00 -1.99 2.01
N LEU A 133 -18.40 -1.08 1.25
CA LEU A 133 -17.29 -1.34 0.35
C LEU A 133 -16.03 -0.79 1.04
N LEU A 134 -15.36 -1.64 1.79
CA LEU A 134 -14.18 -1.28 2.57
C LEU A 134 -12.92 -1.49 1.73
N THR A 135 -12.17 -0.41 1.48
CA THR A 135 -10.84 -0.48 0.84
C THR A 135 -9.76 -0.51 1.91
N VAL A 136 -8.89 -1.51 1.82
CA VAL A 136 -7.74 -1.67 2.70
C VAL A 136 -6.45 -1.77 1.88
N LEU A 137 -5.33 -1.42 2.53
CA LEU A 137 -3.98 -1.73 2.08
C LEU A 137 -3.54 -3.02 2.76
N LEU A 138 -3.10 -3.97 1.97
CA LEU A 138 -2.49 -5.22 2.46
C LEU A 138 -1.03 -4.99 2.83
N THR A 139 -0.40 -5.98 3.45
CA THR A 139 1.05 -6.02 3.59
C THR A 139 1.69 -5.90 2.21
N PRO A 140 2.77 -5.10 2.05
CA PRO A 140 3.47 -5.00 0.78
C PRO A 140 3.90 -6.36 0.25
N ALA A 141 3.96 -6.47 -1.09
CA ALA A 141 4.39 -7.70 -1.75
C ALA A 141 5.81 -8.07 -1.31
N SER A 142 5.97 -9.29 -0.81
CA SER A 142 7.28 -9.80 -0.42
C SER A 142 8.07 -10.25 -1.63
N GLY A 143 9.40 -10.07 -1.59
CA GLY A 143 10.26 -10.52 -2.70
C GLY A 143 11.74 -10.29 -2.42
N THR A 144 12.58 -10.80 -3.32
CA THR A 144 14.03 -10.59 -3.32
C THR A 144 14.36 -9.57 -4.40
N LEU A 145 15.22 -8.59 -4.08
CA LEU A 145 15.72 -7.64 -5.06
C LEU A 145 16.60 -8.36 -6.09
N GLU A 146 16.51 -7.92 -7.33
CA GLU A 146 17.40 -8.40 -8.39
C GLU A 146 18.85 -7.98 -8.11
N ILE A 147 19.79 -8.71 -8.69
CA ILE A 147 21.21 -8.34 -8.67
C ILE A 147 21.46 -7.15 -9.62
N PRO A 148 22.39 -6.25 -9.34
CA PRO A 148 22.85 -5.29 -10.34
C PRO A 148 23.42 -6.01 -11.58
N ASP A 149 22.95 -5.63 -12.78
CA ASP A 149 23.42 -6.24 -14.03
C ASP A 149 24.92 -6.01 -14.30
N THR A 150 25.45 -4.89 -13.80
CA THR A 150 26.88 -4.55 -13.94
C THR A 150 27.44 -4.04 -12.63
N ALA A 151 28.74 -4.24 -12.43
CA ALA A 151 29.55 -3.65 -11.37
C ALA A 151 30.95 -3.39 -11.94
N GLU A 152 31.25 -2.13 -12.23
CA GLU A 152 32.40 -1.75 -13.04
C GLU A 152 33.24 -0.66 -12.38
N TRP A 153 34.56 -0.69 -12.61
CA TRP A 153 35.42 0.44 -12.36
C TRP A 153 35.26 1.47 -13.49
N MET A 154 35.05 2.70 -13.14
CA MET A 154 35.15 3.79 -14.10
C MET A 154 36.63 4.02 -14.41
N GLY A 155 36.92 4.54 -15.62
CA GLY A 155 38.29 4.81 -16.04
C GLY A 155 39.06 5.75 -15.12
N TYR A 156 39.85 6.64 -15.66
CA TYR A 156 40.67 7.56 -14.87
C TYR A 156 39.85 8.71 -14.28
N PRO A 157 40.06 9.14 -13.01
CA PRO A 157 41.00 8.58 -12.02
C PRO A 157 40.54 7.20 -11.50
N PRO A 158 41.49 6.34 -11.06
CA PRO A 158 41.18 5.00 -10.58
C PRO A 158 40.33 5.06 -9.31
N GLY A 159 39.64 3.95 -8.97
CA GLY A 159 38.91 3.78 -7.71
C GLY A 159 37.47 4.26 -7.73
N LYS A 160 36.98 4.87 -8.81
CA LYS A 160 35.56 5.16 -8.98
C LYS A 160 34.82 3.93 -9.47
N ALA A 161 33.80 3.52 -8.70
CA ALA A 161 32.93 2.39 -8.99
C ALA A 161 31.58 2.87 -9.50
N THR A 162 30.97 2.10 -10.39
CA THR A 162 29.59 2.27 -10.85
C THR A 162 28.92 0.91 -10.98
N TRP A 163 27.60 0.89 -10.91
CA TRP A 163 26.78 -0.32 -11.12
C TRP A 163 25.42 0.02 -11.69
N ALA A 164 24.80 -0.97 -12.32
CA ALA A 164 23.46 -0.81 -12.88
C ALA A 164 22.43 -0.60 -11.75
N GLN A 165 21.49 0.30 -12.02
CA GLN A 165 20.36 0.49 -11.11
C GLN A 165 19.47 -0.75 -11.11
N VAL A 166 19.17 -1.27 -9.93
CA VAL A 166 18.23 -2.37 -9.74
C VAL A 166 16.83 -1.79 -9.59
N PRO A 167 15.84 -2.31 -10.33
CA PRO A 167 14.44 -1.94 -10.11
C PRO A 167 14.05 -2.11 -8.64
N TYR A 168 13.31 -1.15 -8.12
CA TYR A 168 12.83 -1.11 -6.72
C TYR A 168 13.89 -1.01 -5.63
N ALA A 169 15.17 -1.25 -5.92
CA ALA A 169 16.25 -0.96 -4.97
C ALA A 169 16.34 0.54 -4.70
N ARG A 170 16.45 0.90 -3.44
CA ARG A 170 16.60 2.28 -2.99
C ARG A 170 17.91 2.52 -2.25
N ALA A 171 18.68 1.47 -2.07
CA ALA A 171 20.00 1.52 -1.47
C ALA A 171 20.83 0.30 -1.89
N TYR A 172 22.14 0.41 -1.71
CA TYR A 172 23.12 -0.62 -2.03
C TYR A 172 24.08 -0.78 -0.87
N GLU A 173 24.56 -1.99 -0.64
CA GLU A 173 25.68 -2.29 0.23
C GLU A 173 26.90 -2.61 -0.61
N LEU A 174 28.08 -2.07 -0.22
CA LEU A 174 29.33 -2.26 -0.92
C LEU A 174 30.37 -2.90 -0.01
N LYS A 175 31.31 -3.63 -0.57
CA LYS A 175 32.52 -4.10 0.12
C LYS A 175 33.71 -3.97 -0.82
N LEU A 176 34.79 -3.35 -0.33
CA LEU A 176 36.07 -3.24 -1.03
C LEU A 176 37.03 -4.30 -0.52
N TYR A 177 37.70 -4.96 -1.43
CA TYR A 177 38.74 -5.96 -1.16
C TYR A 177 40.05 -5.53 -1.79
N ARG A 178 41.16 -5.93 -1.20
CA ARG A 178 42.53 -5.85 -1.75
C ARG A 178 43.17 -7.19 -1.59
N ASN A 179 43.72 -7.75 -2.66
CA ASN A 179 44.37 -9.08 -2.69
C ASN A 179 43.47 -10.14 -1.99
N GLY A 180 42.17 -10.09 -2.22
CA GLY A 180 41.18 -10.98 -1.62
C GLY A 180 40.80 -10.69 -0.15
N GLN A 181 41.47 -9.74 0.51
CA GLN A 181 41.16 -9.35 1.89
C GLN A 181 40.26 -8.11 1.94
N MET A 182 39.22 -8.15 2.77
CA MET A 182 38.29 -7.03 2.91
C MET A 182 39.01 -5.81 3.51
N VAL A 183 38.95 -4.68 2.79
CA VAL A 183 39.48 -3.38 3.22
C VAL A 183 38.40 -2.62 4.00
N GLN A 184 37.22 -2.50 3.41
CA GLN A 184 36.12 -1.71 3.99
C GLN A 184 34.75 -2.24 3.52
N GLY A 185 33.76 -2.20 4.42
CA GLY A 185 32.36 -2.34 4.09
C GLY A 185 31.66 -0.98 4.17
N ILE A 186 30.82 -0.69 3.20
CA ILE A 186 29.95 0.49 3.15
C ILE A 186 28.52 -0.01 3.23
N PRO A 187 27.87 0.12 4.39
CA PRO A 187 26.61 -0.56 4.67
C PRO A 187 25.42 0.00 3.87
N LYS A 188 25.53 1.26 3.39
CA LYS A 188 24.43 1.88 2.66
C LYS A 188 24.92 3.00 1.74
N VAL A 189 24.56 2.90 0.48
CA VAL A 189 24.74 3.94 -0.55
C VAL A 189 23.44 4.06 -1.34
N ILE A 190 22.95 5.28 -1.57
CA ILE A 190 21.71 5.52 -2.33
C ILE A 190 22.00 5.69 -3.83
N ALA A 191 23.16 6.28 -4.16
CA ALA A 191 23.62 6.43 -5.53
C ALA A 191 24.02 5.09 -6.15
N THR A 192 24.15 5.05 -7.48
CA THR A 192 24.66 3.92 -8.25
C THR A 192 26.15 4.03 -8.58
N ASN A 193 26.88 4.81 -7.80
CA ASN A 193 28.32 5.00 -7.92
C ASN A 193 28.92 5.28 -6.55
N TYR A 194 30.23 5.03 -6.40
CA TYR A 194 30.97 5.31 -5.17
C TYR A 194 32.46 5.54 -5.50
N ASP A 195 33.11 6.45 -4.77
CA ASP A 195 34.53 6.73 -4.89
C ASP A 195 35.32 5.97 -3.81
N PHE A 196 35.95 4.87 -4.18
CA PHE A 196 36.82 4.08 -3.31
C PHE A 196 38.26 4.58 -3.28
N TYR A 197 38.67 5.51 -4.15
CA TYR A 197 40.05 5.97 -4.23
C TYR A 197 40.62 6.41 -2.88
N PRO A 198 39.91 7.15 -2.02
CA PRO A 198 40.42 7.50 -0.69
C PRO A 198 40.77 6.32 0.22
N LEU A 199 40.26 5.13 -0.09
CA LEU A 199 40.54 3.88 0.65
C LEU A 199 41.68 3.06 0.04
N MET A 200 42.18 3.45 -1.16
CA MET A 200 43.25 2.77 -1.89
C MET A 200 44.61 3.33 -1.50
N THR A 201 44.98 3.19 -0.22
CA THR A 201 46.23 3.74 0.36
C THR A 201 47.46 2.82 0.24
N THR A 202 47.31 1.67 -0.36
CA THR A 202 48.36 0.66 -0.48
C THR A 202 48.25 -0.03 -1.84
N ALA A 203 49.33 -0.23 -2.54
CA ALA A 203 49.39 -0.95 -3.80
C ALA A 203 48.82 -2.38 -3.70
N GLY A 204 48.22 -2.86 -4.76
CA GLY A 204 47.66 -4.20 -4.87
C GLY A 204 46.46 -4.29 -5.81
N THR A 205 45.95 -5.48 -5.95
CA THR A 205 44.78 -5.77 -6.79
C THR A 205 43.51 -5.55 -5.98
N TYR A 206 42.71 -4.57 -6.38
CA TYR A 206 41.42 -4.20 -5.76
C TYR A 206 40.24 -4.78 -6.52
N GLN A 207 39.23 -5.16 -5.77
CA GLN A 207 37.94 -5.59 -6.28
C GLN A 207 36.83 -5.09 -5.34
N PHE A 208 35.75 -4.57 -5.87
CA PHE A 208 34.57 -4.31 -5.05
C PHE A 208 33.46 -5.31 -5.35
N ARG A 209 32.54 -5.42 -4.44
CA ARG A 209 31.26 -6.05 -4.71
C ARG A 209 30.12 -5.19 -4.20
N VAL A 210 28.98 -5.32 -4.87
CA VAL A 210 27.78 -4.56 -4.61
C VAL A 210 26.59 -5.49 -4.56
N ARG A 211 25.60 -5.16 -3.72
CA ARG A 211 24.28 -5.76 -3.75
C ARG A 211 23.20 -4.71 -3.49
N ALA A 212 22.02 -4.93 -4.03
CA ALA A 212 20.83 -4.16 -3.71
C ALA A 212 20.31 -4.55 -2.31
N ILE A 213 19.91 -3.56 -1.52
CA ILE A 213 19.39 -3.78 -0.18
C ILE A 213 18.07 -3.01 0.04
N PRO A 214 17.19 -3.46 0.95
CA PRO A 214 16.05 -2.69 1.41
C PRO A 214 16.48 -1.30 1.91
N LYS A 215 15.61 -0.32 1.72
CA LYS A 215 15.89 1.07 2.12
C LYS A 215 16.10 1.22 3.62
N ASP A 216 15.30 0.54 4.42
CA ASP A 216 15.27 0.65 5.88
C ASP A 216 14.82 -0.65 6.54
N THR A 217 14.73 -0.61 7.86
CA THR A 217 14.35 -1.78 8.67
C THR A 217 12.90 -2.22 8.45
N GLU A 218 12.02 -1.30 8.08
CA GLU A 218 10.60 -1.64 7.82
C GLU A 218 10.49 -2.48 6.55
N GLU A 219 11.22 -2.10 5.48
CA GLU A 219 11.26 -2.87 4.24
C GLU A 219 11.86 -4.26 4.41
N THR A 220 12.78 -4.48 5.35
CA THR A 220 13.38 -5.82 5.60
C THR A 220 12.36 -6.86 6.05
N ALA A 221 11.17 -6.44 6.46
CA ALA A 221 10.09 -7.36 6.82
C ALA A 221 9.47 -8.08 5.62
N TYR A 222 9.62 -7.53 4.42
CA TYR A 222 9.02 -8.08 3.19
C TYR A 222 9.95 -8.04 1.97
N ILE A 223 11.08 -7.30 2.01
CA ILE A 223 12.08 -7.27 0.94
C ILE A 223 13.38 -7.91 1.42
N THR A 224 13.87 -8.86 0.65
CA THR A 224 15.18 -9.49 0.85
C THR A 224 16.22 -8.84 -0.06
N SER A 225 17.45 -8.63 0.46
CA SER A 225 18.58 -8.14 -0.33
C SER A 225 18.92 -9.10 -1.46
N SER A 226 19.43 -8.55 -2.56
CA SER A 226 19.98 -9.36 -3.66
C SER A 226 21.24 -10.13 -3.25
N ASP A 227 21.66 -11.05 -4.09
CA ASP A 227 23.01 -11.60 -4.08
C ASP A 227 24.04 -10.53 -4.47
N TRP A 228 25.31 -10.86 -4.24
CA TRP A 228 26.44 -9.98 -4.51
C TRP A 228 26.90 -10.11 -5.96
N VAL A 229 27.18 -8.96 -6.61
CA VAL A 229 27.89 -8.87 -7.88
C VAL A 229 29.28 -8.31 -7.62
N TYR A 230 30.26 -8.86 -8.31
CA TYR A 230 31.68 -8.48 -8.22
C TYR A 230 32.07 -7.64 -9.43
N SER A 231 32.91 -6.62 -9.20
CA SER A 231 33.59 -5.93 -10.29
C SER A 231 34.71 -6.80 -10.87
N ASP A 232 35.24 -6.38 -12.02
CA ASP A 232 36.57 -6.80 -12.43
C ASP A 232 37.63 -6.38 -11.41
N GLU A 233 38.80 -6.96 -11.49
CA GLU A 233 39.98 -6.58 -10.71
C GLU A 233 40.58 -5.28 -11.24
N LEU A 234 41.06 -4.44 -10.32
CA LEU A 234 41.75 -3.19 -10.61
C LEU A 234 43.11 -3.20 -9.90
N ASP A 235 44.17 -3.21 -10.67
CA ASP A 235 45.54 -3.09 -10.14
C ASP A 235 45.83 -1.61 -9.84
N ILE A 236 46.38 -1.33 -8.68
CA ILE A 236 46.83 -0.02 -8.22
C ILE A 236 48.32 -0.14 -7.89
N ASP A 237 49.15 0.54 -8.65
CA ASP A 237 50.59 0.60 -8.44
C ASP A 237 50.97 1.55 -7.29
N ALA A 238 52.24 1.47 -6.84
CA ALA A 238 52.71 2.23 -5.68
C ALA A 238 52.68 3.77 -5.88
N ASP A 239 52.73 4.22 -7.13
CA ASP A 239 52.65 5.62 -7.54
C ASP A 239 51.21 6.11 -7.78
N GLU A 240 50.25 5.18 -7.83
CA GLU A 240 48.83 5.44 -8.04
C GLU A 240 48.01 5.44 -6.72
N VAL A 241 48.63 5.03 -5.60
CA VAL A 241 47.91 5.02 -4.31
C VAL A 241 47.48 6.40 -3.87
N CYS A 242 46.33 6.45 -3.16
CA CYS A 242 45.86 7.68 -2.53
C CYS A 242 46.81 8.15 -1.42
N THR A 243 47.50 9.26 -1.67
CA THR A 243 48.44 9.91 -0.71
C THR A 243 47.79 11.03 0.07
N LEU A 244 46.46 11.21 0.03
CA LEU A 244 45.74 12.22 0.78
C LEU A 244 45.90 11.96 2.29
N SER A 245 46.94 12.57 2.88
CA SER A 245 47.14 12.51 4.32
C SER A 245 46.12 13.43 5.02
N GLY A 246 45.32 12.85 5.92
CA GLY A 246 44.67 13.56 7.01
C GLY A 246 43.24 14.03 6.83
N GLY A 247 42.50 13.58 5.88
CA GLY A 247 41.04 13.66 5.91
C GLY A 247 40.46 12.48 6.68
N ALA A 248 39.81 12.72 7.82
CA ALA A 248 39.03 11.67 8.44
C ALA A 248 38.14 11.03 7.37
N VAL A 249 38.29 9.72 7.14
CA VAL A 249 37.38 8.94 6.31
C VAL A 249 35.99 9.22 6.85
N GLY A 250 35.19 10.01 6.14
CA GLY A 250 33.86 10.34 6.58
C GLY A 250 33.09 9.05 6.77
N GLY A 251 32.53 8.85 7.95
CA GLY A 251 31.61 7.76 8.18
C GLY A 251 30.46 7.80 7.16
N PRO A 252 29.65 6.75 7.09
CA PRO A 252 28.56 6.61 6.10
C PRO A 252 27.64 7.84 6.03
N ASP A 253 27.51 8.57 7.12
CA ASP A 253 26.69 9.80 7.19
C ASP A 253 27.24 10.99 6.38
N LYS A 254 28.52 10.99 6.00
CA LYS A 254 29.14 12.07 5.19
C LYS A 254 29.16 11.75 3.71
N ALA A 255 29.15 10.48 3.30
CA ALA A 255 29.02 10.09 1.88
C ALA A 255 27.59 10.43 1.37
N ASP A 256 26.59 10.30 2.22
CA ASP A 256 25.20 10.67 1.90
C ASP A 256 24.99 12.20 1.82
N ALA A 257 25.90 13.00 2.37
CA ALA A 257 25.78 14.46 2.40
C ALA A 257 26.48 15.18 1.23
N LEU A 258 27.28 14.47 0.44
CA LEU A 258 27.95 15.04 -0.73
C LEU A 258 27.01 15.06 -1.93
N THR A 259 26.62 16.26 -2.37
CA THR A 259 25.85 16.43 -3.60
C THR A 259 26.70 16.13 -4.85
N PRO A 260 26.09 15.74 -5.98
CA PRO A 260 26.83 15.49 -7.22
C PRO A 260 27.76 16.62 -7.64
N SER A 261 27.38 17.89 -7.35
CA SER A 261 28.19 19.07 -7.62
C SER A 261 29.44 19.20 -6.73
N GLN A 262 29.44 18.62 -5.53
CA GLN A 262 30.62 18.60 -4.63
C GLN A 262 31.61 17.49 -4.97
N LEU A 263 31.16 16.48 -5.74
CA LEU A 263 31.99 15.40 -6.24
C LEU A 263 32.61 15.72 -7.63
N GLY A 264 32.43 16.94 -8.14
CA GLY A 264 33.01 17.35 -9.43
C GLY A 264 32.32 16.74 -10.65
N TRP A 265 31.10 16.28 -10.52
CA TRP A 265 30.28 15.75 -11.61
C TRP A 265 29.42 16.90 -12.18
N ILE A 266 29.82 17.44 -13.32
CA ILE A 266 29.01 18.29 -14.19
C ILE A 266 28.67 17.47 -15.44
#